data_236fe5090f06904f89f572a627a2f639
#
_entry.id   236fe5090f06904f89f572a627a2f639
#
_cell.length_a   1.000
_cell.length_b   1.000
_cell.length_c   1.000
_cell.angle_alpha   90.00
_cell.angle_beta   90.00
_cell.angle_gamma   90.00
#
_symmetry.space_group_name_H-M   'P 1'
#
loop_
_entity.id
_entity.type
_entity.pdbx_description
1 polymer ?
#
loop_
_entity_poly.entity_id
_entity_poly.type
_entity_poly.pdbx_seq_one_letter_code
_entity_poly.pdbx_strand_id
1 'polypeptide(L)'
;GDIKTYSKQDVQFSYRHSTFPIDEILIEATLKCKKGRPDRILKDRKIASQGRKSTQPLKFRSAGSIFKNPSKKLAAGYLIDQTGLKGTSHGGASISEKHANFIVNMGGATAADVFYLIKLAKQKVAEKFKINLELEVKLIGFPEKMIKEVNYA
;
A
#
# COMPACT_ATOMS: atom_id res chain seq x y z
N GLY A 1 17.52 -7.29 24.81
CA GLY A 1 16.06 -7.18 24.77
C GLY A 1 15.41 -8.49 25.12
N ASP A 2 14.30 -8.43 25.82
CA ASP A 2 13.56 -9.62 26.22
C ASP A 2 12.70 -10.12 25.07
N ILE A 3 12.58 -11.46 24.94
CA ILE A 3 11.67 -12.08 23.98
C ILE A 3 10.32 -12.29 24.67
N LYS A 4 9.27 -11.72 24.10
CA LYS A 4 7.88 -11.89 24.54
C LYS A 4 7.12 -12.74 23.54
N THR A 5 6.19 -13.58 24.03
CA THR A 5 5.31 -14.38 23.19
C THR A 5 3.87 -13.92 23.36
N TYR A 6 3.20 -13.65 22.25
CA TYR A 6 1.79 -13.28 22.21
C TYR A 6 0.95 -14.40 21.59
N SER A 7 -0.17 -14.71 22.20
CA SER A 7 -1.18 -15.57 21.61
C SER A 7 -2.09 -14.77 20.67
N LYS A 8 -2.88 -15.48 19.87
CA LYS A 8 -3.88 -14.80 19.02
C LYS A 8 -4.88 -13.95 19.81
N GLN A 9 -5.12 -14.25 21.08
CA GLN A 9 -6.08 -13.56 21.93
C GLN A 9 -5.52 -12.23 22.47
N ASP A 10 -4.20 -12.11 22.55
CA ASP A 10 -3.49 -10.92 23.05
C ASP A 10 -3.40 -9.80 22.01
N VAL A 11 -3.62 -10.14 20.73
CA VAL A 11 -3.50 -9.18 19.61
C VAL A 11 -4.79 -9.15 18.82
N GLN A 12 -5.40 -7.96 18.72
CA GLN A 12 -6.57 -7.73 17.89
C GLN A 12 -6.15 -7.30 16.48
N PHE A 13 -6.90 -7.74 15.47
CA PHE A 13 -6.63 -7.41 14.07
C PHE A 13 -7.86 -6.77 13.42
N SER A 14 -7.64 -5.72 12.68
CA SER A 14 -8.63 -5.07 11.82
C SER A 14 -8.03 -4.73 10.46
N TYR A 15 -8.76 -4.02 9.59
CA TYR A 15 -8.25 -3.66 8.27
C TYR A 15 -6.99 -2.78 8.37
N ARG A 16 -5.85 -3.30 7.94
CA ARG A 16 -4.53 -2.63 7.97
C ARG A 16 -4.08 -2.18 9.36
N HIS A 17 -4.57 -2.84 10.42
CA HIS A 17 -4.23 -2.50 11.80
C HIS A 17 -4.13 -3.75 12.67
N SER A 18 -3.23 -3.70 13.63
CA SER A 18 -3.17 -4.64 14.75
C SER A 18 -2.82 -3.89 16.03
N THR A 19 -3.18 -4.46 17.17
CA THR A 19 -2.80 -3.91 18.49
C THR A 19 -1.43 -4.39 18.95
N PHE A 20 -0.62 -4.93 18.04
CA PHE A 20 0.77 -5.27 18.34
C PHE A 20 1.54 -4.03 18.78
N PRO A 21 2.31 -4.08 19.89
CA PRO A 21 3.03 -2.91 20.42
C PRO A 21 3.97 -2.29 19.39
N ILE A 22 3.92 -0.97 19.27
CA ILE A 22 4.66 -0.23 18.22
C ILE A 22 6.17 -0.15 18.51
N ASP A 23 6.54 -0.30 19.76
CA ASP A 23 7.93 -0.29 20.26
C ASP A 23 8.58 -1.67 20.26
N GLU A 24 7.85 -2.70 19.83
CA GLU A 24 8.35 -4.06 19.75
C GLU A 24 8.62 -4.49 18.29
N ILE A 25 9.53 -5.44 18.12
CA ILE A 25 9.90 -6.01 16.83
C ILE A 25 9.38 -7.43 16.74
N LEU A 26 8.51 -7.70 15.75
CA LEU A 26 8.05 -9.04 15.45
C LEU A 26 9.18 -9.84 14.79
N ILE A 27 9.73 -10.82 15.51
CA ILE A 27 10.84 -11.67 15.03
C ILE A 27 10.37 -13.00 14.46
N GLU A 28 9.23 -13.53 14.95
CA GLU A 28 8.71 -14.82 14.52
C GLU A 28 7.17 -14.85 14.59
N ALA A 29 6.54 -15.62 13.72
CA ALA A 29 5.10 -15.90 13.78
C ALA A 29 4.81 -17.36 13.45
N THR A 30 4.08 -18.06 14.32
CA THR A 30 3.60 -19.41 14.11
C THR A 30 2.17 -19.40 13.56
N LEU A 31 1.96 -19.97 12.38
CA LEU A 31 0.67 -20.03 11.71
C LEU A 31 0.06 -21.43 11.75
N LYS A 32 -1.18 -21.54 12.24
CA LYS A 32 -1.93 -22.79 12.19
C LYS A 32 -2.53 -22.98 10.80
N CYS A 33 -2.01 -23.95 10.04
CA CYS A 33 -2.48 -24.30 8.71
C CYS A 33 -3.39 -25.53 8.73
N LYS A 34 -4.26 -25.65 7.74
CA LYS A 34 -5.03 -26.89 7.47
C LYS A 34 -4.36 -27.67 6.36
N LYS A 35 -4.32 -29.02 6.50
CA LYS A 35 -3.90 -29.89 5.39
C LYS A 35 -4.87 -29.75 4.22
N GLY A 36 -4.34 -29.70 3.01
CA GLY A 36 -5.11 -29.59 1.78
C GLY A 36 -4.51 -30.47 0.68
N ARG A 37 -5.24 -30.65 -0.42
CA ARG A 37 -4.74 -31.38 -1.59
C ARG A 37 -3.71 -30.55 -2.34
N PRO A 38 -2.50 -31.07 -2.60
CA PRO A 38 -1.42 -30.30 -3.24
C PRO A 38 -1.79 -29.73 -4.61
N ASP A 39 -2.48 -30.52 -5.44
CA ASP A 39 -2.94 -30.12 -6.78
C ASP A 39 -3.88 -28.90 -6.72
N ARG A 40 -4.83 -28.87 -5.77
CA ARG A 40 -5.73 -27.77 -5.55
C ARG A 40 -4.99 -26.51 -5.06
N ILE A 41 -4.10 -26.68 -4.08
CA ILE A 41 -3.29 -25.57 -3.56
C ILE A 41 -2.45 -24.93 -4.66
N LEU A 42 -1.80 -25.74 -5.51
CA LEU A 42 -1.01 -25.26 -6.64
C LEU A 42 -1.87 -24.53 -7.67
N LYS A 43 -3.07 -25.03 -7.96
CA LYS A 43 -4.03 -24.36 -8.85
C LYS A 43 -4.46 -23.00 -8.30
N ASP A 44 -4.87 -22.93 -7.04
CA ASP A 44 -5.32 -21.69 -6.39
C ASP A 44 -4.18 -20.65 -6.33
N ARG A 45 -2.95 -21.11 -6.01
CA ARG A 45 -1.75 -20.25 -6.06
C ARG A 45 -1.48 -19.69 -7.47
N LYS A 46 -1.63 -20.54 -8.51
CA LYS A 46 -1.44 -20.11 -9.90
C LYS A 46 -2.45 -19.03 -10.29
N ILE A 47 -3.73 -19.23 -9.94
CA ILE A 47 -4.80 -18.26 -10.19
C ILE A 47 -4.50 -16.93 -9.48
N ALA A 48 -4.18 -16.97 -8.20
CA ALA A 48 -3.84 -15.78 -7.42
C ALA A 48 -2.61 -15.04 -7.99
N SER A 49 -1.57 -15.77 -8.40
CA SER A 49 -0.37 -15.20 -9.02
C SER A 49 -0.68 -14.55 -10.37
N GLN A 50 -1.50 -15.18 -11.21
CA GLN A 50 -1.92 -14.63 -12.49
C GLN A 50 -2.76 -13.36 -12.30
N GLY A 51 -3.70 -13.36 -11.34
CA GLY A 51 -4.48 -12.17 -10.98
C GLY A 51 -3.61 -10.98 -10.58
N ARG A 52 -2.58 -11.21 -9.75
CA ARG A 52 -1.62 -10.15 -9.40
C ARG A 52 -0.82 -9.67 -10.62
N LYS A 53 -0.33 -10.57 -11.45
CA LYS A 53 0.40 -10.21 -12.67
C LYS A 53 -0.43 -9.41 -13.65
N SER A 54 -1.74 -9.67 -13.75
CA SER A 54 -2.63 -8.93 -14.64
C SER A 54 -3.00 -7.54 -14.14
N THR A 55 -3.07 -7.33 -12.82
CA THR A 55 -3.57 -6.08 -12.22
C THR A 55 -2.50 -5.17 -11.64
N GLN A 56 -1.31 -5.68 -11.28
CA GLN A 56 -0.26 -4.91 -10.61
C GLN A 56 0.96 -4.69 -11.51
N PRO A 57 1.67 -3.55 -11.38
CA PRO A 57 2.83 -3.19 -12.21
C PRO A 57 4.12 -3.90 -11.77
N LEU A 58 4.12 -5.25 -11.71
CA LEU A 58 5.21 -6.05 -11.12
C LEU A 58 6.54 -5.98 -11.90
N LYS A 59 6.57 -5.36 -13.07
CA LYS A 59 7.81 -5.15 -13.86
C LYS A 59 8.67 -4.01 -13.29
N PHE A 60 8.07 -3.09 -12.55
CA PHE A 60 8.73 -1.91 -12.02
C PHE A 60 8.91 -2.01 -10.51
N ARG A 61 9.95 -1.35 -9.99
CA ARG A 61 10.14 -1.20 -8.54
C ARG A 61 9.07 -0.25 -7.99
N SER A 62 8.43 -0.63 -6.90
CA SER A 62 7.43 0.19 -6.21
C SER A 62 7.32 -0.22 -4.74
N ALA A 63 6.75 0.63 -3.92
CA ALA A 63 6.45 0.33 -2.52
C ALA A 63 5.11 -0.42 -2.33
N GLY A 64 4.47 -0.88 -3.42
CA GLY A 64 3.13 -1.47 -3.38
C GLY A 64 2.02 -0.43 -3.44
N SER A 65 0.88 -0.73 -2.81
CA SER A 65 -0.22 0.22 -2.68
C SER A 65 0.19 1.41 -1.81
N ILE A 66 -0.03 2.62 -2.33
CA ILE A 66 0.33 3.86 -1.64
C ILE A 66 -0.69 4.21 -0.57
N PHE A 67 -1.99 4.04 -0.87
CA PHE A 67 -3.09 4.42 0.01
C PHE A 67 -3.93 3.23 0.43
N LYS A 68 -4.49 3.30 1.63
CA LYS A 68 -5.54 2.40 2.10
C LYS A 68 -6.82 2.63 1.30
N ASN A 69 -7.65 1.59 1.16
CA ASN A 69 -8.97 1.78 0.58
C ASN A 69 -9.88 2.48 1.62
N PRO A 70 -10.57 3.58 1.25
CA PRO A 70 -11.46 4.28 2.17
C PRO A 70 -12.57 3.40 2.73
N SER A 71 -13.05 2.42 1.97
CA SER A 71 -14.01 1.42 2.44
C SER A 71 -13.88 0.12 1.65
N LYS A 72 -14.60 -0.94 2.10
CA LYS A 72 -14.66 -2.22 1.37
C LYS A 72 -15.23 -2.09 -0.06
N LYS A 73 -16.08 -1.10 -0.29
CA LYS A 73 -16.75 -0.86 -1.59
C LYS A 73 -16.06 0.18 -2.45
N LEU A 74 -15.08 0.91 -1.90
CA LEU A 74 -14.44 2.04 -2.58
C LEU A 74 -12.92 1.90 -2.54
N ALA A 75 -12.34 1.58 -3.68
CA ALA A 75 -10.89 1.38 -3.81
C ALA A 75 -10.18 2.71 -4.07
N ALA A 76 -9.07 2.96 -3.35
CA ALA A 76 -8.23 4.14 -3.58
C ALA A 76 -7.73 4.22 -5.05
N GLY A 77 -7.34 3.08 -5.63
CA GLY A 77 -6.92 3.03 -7.03
C GLY A 77 -8.00 3.47 -8.01
N TYR A 78 -9.27 3.13 -7.76
CA TYR A 78 -10.39 3.62 -8.56
C TYR A 78 -10.55 5.14 -8.45
N LEU A 79 -10.49 5.68 -7.24
CA LEU A 79 -10.61 7.14 -7.02
C LEU A 79 -9.50 7.90 -7.75
N ILE A 80 -8.24 7.45 -7.65
CA ILE A 80 -7.11 8.09 -8.33
C ILE A 80 -7.25 7.96 -9.86
N ASP A 81 -7.68 6.81 -10.37
CA ASP A 81 -7.95 6.60 -11.80
C ASP A 81 -8.99 7.59 -12.31
N GLN A 82 -10.08 7.77 -11.58
CA GLN A 82 -11.15 8.71 -11.94
C GLN A 82 -10.70 10.20 -11.89
N THR A 83 -9.56 10.53 -11.30
CA THR A 83 -8.96 11.88 -11.41
C THR A 83 -8.09 12.06 -12.65
N GLY A 84 -7.90 11.01 -13.45
CA GLY A 84 -7.09 11.06 -14.67
C GLY A 84 -5.57 11.02 -14.41
N LEU A 85 -5.14 10.60 -13.22
CA LEU A 85 -3.72 10.64 -12.83
C LEU A 85 -2.88 9.43 -13.27
N LYS A 86 -3.46 8.40 -13.88
CA LYS A 86 -2.66 7.31 -14.46
C LYS A 86 -1.64 7.86 -15.45
N GLY A 87 -0.40 7.34 -15.39
CA GLY A 87 0.70 7.78 -16.25
C GLY A 87 1.32 9.12 -15.87
N THR A 88 0.74 9.86 -14.93
CA THR A 88 1.35 11.11 -14.45
C THR A 88 2.69 10.85 -13.82
N SER A 89 3.72 11.55 -14.29
CA SER A 89 5.11 11.39 -13.86
C SER A 89 5.64 12.64 -13.20
N HIS A 90 6.59 12.47 -12.27
CA HIS A 90 7.39 13.55 -11.68
C HIS A 90 8.81 13.01 -11.42
N GLY A 91 9.84 13.67 -11.97
CA GLY A 91 11.19 13.15 -11.96
C GLY A 91 11.26 11.72 -12.51
N GLY A 92 11.85 10.81 -11.77
CA GLY A 92 11.94 9.39 -12.13
C GLY A 92 10.75 8.53 -11.67
N ALA A 93 9.72 9.12 -11.03
CA ALA A 93 8.55 8.40 -10.53
C ALA A 93 7.33 8.60 -11.43
N SER A 94 6.42 7.60 -11.48
CA SER A 94 5.17 7.69 -12.22
C SER A 94 4.03 6.95 -11.52
N ILE A 95 2.82 7.51 -11.56
CA ILE A 95 1.60 6.80 -11.19
C ILE A 95 1.34 5.74 -12.26
N SER A 96 1.26 4.48 -11.86
CA SER A 96 1.20 3.37 -12.80
C SER A 96 -0.06 3.40 -13.66
N GLU A 97 0.12 3.26 -14.97
CA GLU A 97 -0.95 3.06 -15.95
C GLU A 97 -1.80 1.83 -15.62
N LYS A 98 -1.18 0.80 -15.05
CA LYS A 98 -1.82 -0.47 -14.78
C LYS A 98 -2.68 -0.45 -13.52
N HIS A 99 -2.24 0.29 -12.48
CA HIS A 99 -2.92 0.37 -11.19
C HIS A 99 -2.62 1.71 -10.52
N ALA A 100 -3.58 2.61 -10.51
CA ALA A 100 -3.38 4.00 -10.08
C ALA A 100 -2.97 4.17 -8.60
N ASN A 101 -3.18 3.15 -7.75
CA ASN A 101 -2.69 3.16 -6.36
C ASN A 101 -1.23 2.70 -6.21
N PHE A 102 -0.49 2.62 -7.33
CA PHE A 102 0.94 2.28 -7.35
C PHE A 102 1.71 3.44 -7.96
N ILE A 103 2.76 3.88 -7.27
CA ILE A 103 3.78 4.75 -7.83
C ILE A 103 5.00 3.90 -8.14
N VAL A 104 5.44 3.92 -9.38
CA VAL A 104 6.54 3.10 -9.89
C VAL A 104 7.78 3.93 -10.14
N ASN A 105 8.95 3.35 -9.88
CA ASN A 105 10.24 3.93 -10.25
C ASN A 105 10.55 3.55 -11.70
N MET A 106 10.54 4.54 -12.58
CA MET A 106 10.82 4.41 -14.01
C MET A 106 12.33 4.44 -14.32
N GLY A 107 13.14 4.79 -13.31
CA GLY A 107 14.60 4.95 -13.37
C GLY A 107 15.00 6.23 -12.68
N GLY A 108 15.86 6.14 -11.65
CA GLY A 108 16.39 7.29 -10.93
C GLY A 108 15.39 8.08 -10.09
N ALA A 109 14.23 7.50 -9.74
CA ALA A 109 13.25 8.18 -8.89
C ALA A 109 13.82 8.45 -7.50
N THR A 110 13.63 9.67 -7.03
CA THR A 110 13.92 10.09 -5.66
C THR A 110 12.71 9.90 -4.74
N ALA A 111 12.93 9.91 -3.43
CA ALA A 111 11.85 9.92 -2.46
C ALA A 111 10.97 11.19 -2.59
N ALA A 112 11.56 12.31 -2.96
CA ALA A 112 10.85 13.57 -3.22
C ALA A 112 9.90 13.46 -4.42
N ASP A 113 10.29 12.78 -5.49
CA ASP A 113 9.43 12.55 -6.65
C ASP A 113 8.18 11.75 -6.28
N VAL A 114 8.37 10.68 -5.51
CA VAL A 114 7.26 9.86 -5.00
C VAL A 114 6.36 10.67 -4.08
N PHE A 115 6.93 11.46 -3.18
CA PHE A 115 6.19 12.32 -2.26
C PHE A 115 5.34 13.36 -3.00
N TYR A 116 5.87 13.97 -4.06
CA TYR A 116 5.12 14.89 -4.91
C TYR A 116 3.86 14.21 -5.49
N LEU A 117 4.00 13.02 -6.07
CA LEU A 117 2.88 12.27 -6.64
C LEU A 117 1.86 11.83 -5.59
N ILE A 118 2.30 11.51 -4.37
CA ILE A 118 1.41 11.25 -3.22
C ILE A 118 0.56 12.48 -2.92
N LYS A 119 1.17 13.67 -2.78
CA LYS A 119 0.44 14.93 -2.52
C LYS A 119 -0.56 15.21 -3.63
N LEU A 120 -0.13 15.12 -4.88
CA LEU A 120 -0.98 15.35 -6.04
C LEU A 120 -2.21 14.42 -6.04
N ALA A 121 -2.01 13.13 -5.80
CA ALA A 121 -3.10 12.16 -5.77
C ALA A 121 -4.11 12.46 -4.63
N LYS A 122 -3.62 12.76 -3.42
CA LYS A 122 -4.49 13.15 -2.30
C LYS A 122 -5.30 14.40 -2.65
N GLN A 123 -4.64 15.43 -3.12
CA GLN A 123 -5.29 16.71 -3.48
C GLN A 123 -6.38 16.48 -4.53
N LYS A 124 -6.07 15.81 -5.63
CA LYS A 124 -7.04 15.59 -6.72
C LYS A 124 -8.23 14.73 -6.31
N VAL A 125 -8.02 13.73 -5.46
CA VAL A 125 -9.11 12.92 -4.92
C VAL A 125 -9.95 13.73 -3.93
N ALA A 126 -9.34 14.53 -3.04
CA ALA A 126 -10.07 15.40 -2.12
C ALA A 126 -10.88 16.47 -2.86
N GLU A 127 -10.31 17.11 -3.89
CA GLU A 127 -10.99 18.09 -4.74
C GLU A 127 -12.25 17.50 -5.39
N LYS A 128 -12.13 16.31 -6.01
CA LYS A 128 -13.19 15.70 -6.81
C LYS A 128 -14.24 14.97 -5.98
N PHE A 129 -13.82 14.21 -4.97
CA PHE A 129 -14.69 13.27 -4.24
C PHE A 129 -14.97 13.68 -2.80
N LYS A 130 -14.28 14.70 -2.27
CA LYS A 130 -14.33 15.10 -0.85
C LYS A 130 -13.90 13.97 0.10
N ILE A 131 -12.95 13.14 -0.36
CA ILE A 131 -12.40 12.00 0.39
C ILE A 131 -10.91 12.24 0.61
N ASN A 132 -10.48 12.18 1.87
CA ASN A 132 -9.06 12.21 2.22
C ASN A 132 -8.49 10.78 2.22
N LEU A 133 -7.55 10.51 1.31
CA LEU A 133 -6.86 9.23 1.24
C LEU A 133 -5.86 9.08 2.38
N GLU A 134 -5.88 7.95 3.08
CA GLU A 134 -4.92 7.59 4.12
C GLU A 134 -3.77 6.79 3.54
N LEU A 135 -2.53 7.13 3.92
CA LEU A 135 -1.34 6.40 3.48
C LEU A 135 -1.32 4.97 4.05
N GLU A 136 -0.98 3.99 3.21
CA GLU A 136 -0.59 2.64 3.61
C GLU A 136 0.94 2.53 3.74
N VAL A 137 1.69 3.27 2.93
CA VAL A 137 3.15 3.36 3.02
C VAL A 137 3.60 4.24 4.19
N LYS A 138 4.77 3.95 4.74
CA LYS A 138 5.40 4.76 5.80
C LYS A 138 6.44 5.69 5.20
N LEU A 139 6.40 6.97 5.57
CA LEU A 139 7.38 7.97 5.17
C LEU A 139 8.50 8.00 6.22
N ILE A 140 9.67 7.44 5.88
CA ILE A 140 10.81 7.35 6.78
C ILE A 140 11.87 8.36 6.34
N GLY A 141 12.41 9.12 7.30
CA GLY A 141 13.46 10.12 7.03
C GLY A 141 12.95 11.44 6.45
N PHE A 142 11.63 11.64 6.33
CA PHE A 142 11.07 12.94 5.96
C PHE A 142 10.94 13.86 7.18
N PRO A 143 11.12 15.19 7.02
CA PRO A 143 10.84 16.16 8.06
C PRO A 143 9.36 16.07 8.53
N GLU A 144 9.12 16.22 9.83
CA GLU A 144 7.76 16.17 10.38
C GLU A 144 6.77 17.11 9.70
N LYS A 145 7.22 18.31 9.31
CA LYS A 145 6.40 19.28 8.57
C LYS A 145 5.84 18.66 7.28
N MET A 146 6.67 17.97 6.52
CA MET A 146 6.25 17.31 5.28
C MET A 146 5.28 16.15 5.56
N ILE A 147 5.54 15.37 6.60
CA ILE A 147 4.65 14.27 7.00
C ILE A 147 3.27 14.81 7.40
N LYS A 148 3.22 15.92 8.15
CA LYS A 148 1.98 16.60 8.52
C LYS A 148 1.22 17.12 7.29
N GLU A 149 1.91 17.73 6.33
CA GLU A 149 1.27 18.20 5.07
C GLU A 149 0.53 17.09 4.32
N VAL A 150 1.02 15.85 4.37
CA VAL A 150 0.37 14.73 3.67
C VAL A 150 -0.71 14.05 4.52
N ASN A 151 -0.61 14.10 5.83
CA ASN A 151 -1.59 13.46 6.71
C ASN A 151 -2.85 14.32 6.93
N TYR A 152 -2.73 15.64 6.84
CA TYR A 152 -3.81 16.60 7.14
C TYR A 152 -4.30 17.39 5.90
N ALA A 153 -3.79 17.06 4.72
CA ALA A 153 -4.22 17.67 3.45
C ALA A 153 -5.55 17.07 2.96
#